data_1da26916590e988b314c29129e97df09
#
_entry.id   1da26916590e988b314c29129e97df09
#
_cell.length_a   1.000
_cell.length_b   1.000
_cell.length_c   1.000
_cell.angle_alpha   90.00
_cell.angle_beta   90.00
_cell.angle_gamma   90.00
#
_symmetry.space_group_name_H-M   'P 1'
#
loop_
_entity.id
_entity.type
_entity.pdbx_description
1 polymer ?
#
loop_
_entity_poly.entity_id
_entity_poly.type
_entity_poly.pdbx_seq_one_letter_code
_entity_poly.pdbx_strand_id
1 'polypeptide(L)'
;MITDRLARALDDRLRLSPITRRALAKVFPDHWSFMLGEIALYSFVALILTGVYLTFFFDASSADRVYHGDYAPLDGVTTSAAYASTVRISWDVRAGLLIRQTHHWAALVFVAAIVLHLARIFFTGAFRKPRELNWLIGVTMLSLALANGFTGYSLPDDLVSGLGLRIITSVVESVPLAGAWLAALALGGEFPSDVMIPRMFISHVLLVPAVLVALVSLHMGILVRQKHTQFPGPGRTEHNVVGSRLWPSYTLRTLALFAWVMAVLFALGGLVQINPVWIYGPFEPAQSTAPAQPDWYVAWGDGALRLFPPLEFRIAGHLVPAPFFPGVVLGGLTFLALYAWPFAERLRTKDRRPHHLLDRPRDHPARLGVGVAALTFYAVLTVAAGDDILARLLRVPVYDLLSVFQVLVVVLPLLAGLLAFLVARALRGGEAGIGELTRSDLRRAARRAAPGSDGEGRSAASDVPVRDRRGERIEMWAEGDLWWWRYRDEARHIVITANRAVQSEEEAVSASRLAYPGVDRVVVPGPPPTPPPGPVRAALRRWGRAAAAGSLLLAALVDRRRVRRRQEQERTDRASQPEPSDEATTGAGRT
;
A
#
# COMPACT_ATOMS: atom_id res chain seq x y z
N MET A 1 -4.14 47.50 7.84
CA MET A 1 -4.45 48.30 9.05
C MET A 1 -5.38 47.60 10.04
N ILE A 2 -6.59 47.11 9.67
CA ILE A 2 -7.48 46.36 10.57
C ILE A 2 -6.87 45.03 11.00
N THR A 3 -6.29 44.28 10.05
CA THR A 3 -5.60 43.01 10.29
C THR A 3 -4.41 43.14 11.24
N ASP A 4 -3.63 44.22 11.16
CA ASP A 4 -2.46 44.43 12.02
C ASP A 4 -2.88 44.87 13.46
N ARG A 5 -3.98 45.57 13.60
CA ARG A 5 -4.55 45.91 14.91
C ARG A 5 -5.12 44.69 15.62
N LEU A 6 -5.85 43.84 14.85
CA LEU A 6 -6.39 42.58 15.38
C LEU A 6 -5.27 41.59 15.75
N ALA A 7 -4.25 41.45 14.89
CA ALA A 7 -3.10 40.60 15.15
C ALA A 7 -2.35 41.05 16.42
N ARG A 8 -2.12 42.37 16.59
CA ARG A 8 -1.50 42.91 17.81
C ARG A 8 -2.33 42.67 19.03
N ALA A 9 -3.65 42.97 18.97
CA ALA A 9 -4.55 42.76 20.09
C ALA A 9 -4.68 41.30 20.53
N LEU A 10 -4.57 40.34 19.58
CA LEU A 10 -4.52 38.91 19.86
C LEU A 10 -3.18 38.51 20.46
N ASP A 11 -2.08 39.08 19.94
CA ASP A 11 -0.72 38.74 20.44
C ASP A 11 -0.47 39.29 21.85
N ASP A 12 -0.96 40.49 22.17
CA ASP A 12 -0.90 41.09 23.51
C ASP A 12 -1.65 40.24 24.56
N ARG A 13 -2.75 39.59 24.15
CA ARG A 13 -3.54 38.74 25.04
C ARG A 13 -3.09 37.29 25.13
N LEU A 14 -2.69 36.70 24.02
CA LEU A 14 -2.45 35.26 23.88
C LEU A 14 -0.95 34.90 23.70
N ARG A 15 -0.07 35.91 23.51
CA ARG A 15 1.37 35.75 23.25
C ARG A 15 1.66 34.71 22.15
N LEU A 16 0.91 34.78 21.06
CA LEU A 16 0.99 33.81 19.97
C LEU A 16 2.23 33.97 19.09
N SER A 17 2.79 35.18 18.98
CA SER A 17 3.92 35.47 18.10
C SER A 17 5.14 34.58 18.30
N PRO A 18 5.62 34.28 19.54
CA PRO A 18 6.76 33.39 19.73
C PRO A 18 6.45 31.94 19.33
N ILE A 19 5.24 31.47 19.61
CA ILE A 19 4.78 30.11 19.27
C ILE A 19 4.68 29.97 17.75
N THR A 20 4.02 30.94 17.10
CA THR A 20 3.82 30.96 15.65
C THR A 20 5.15 31.03 14.90
N ARG A 21 6.09 31.89 15.30
CA ARG A 21 7.43 31.97 14.69
C ARG A 21 8.18 30.65 14.79
N ARG A 22 8.14 29.97 15.94
CA ARG A 22 8.77 28.66 16.12
C ARG A 22 8.13 27.58 15.25
N ALA A 23 6.80 27.58 15.16
CA ALA A 23 6.06 26.65 14.31
C ALA A 23 6.36 26.86 12.83
N LEU A 24 6.32 28.10 12.33
CA LEU A 24 6.58 28.46 10.93
C LEU A 24 8.04 28.23 10.51
N ALA A 25 8.98 28.32 11.44
CA ALA A 25 10.39 28.04 11.20
C ALA A 25 10.74 26.54 11.21
N LYS A 26 9.80 25.66 11.57
CA LYS A 26 10.03 24.21 11.63
C LYS A 26 10.39 23.69 10.24
N VAL A 27 11.40 22.79 10.19
CA VAL A 27 11.88 22.17 8.95
C VAL A 27 11.22 20.81 8.75
N PHE A 28 10.78 20.54 7.52
CA PHE A 28 10.22 19.28 7.08
C PHE A 28 11.11 18.67 6.00
N PRO A 29 11.40 17.36 6.05
CA PRO A 29 12.25 16.72 5.06
C PRO A 29 11.54 16.65 3.70
N ASP A 30 12.32 16.90 2.64
CA ASP A 30 11.81 16.88 1.27
C ASP A 30 11.94 15.47 0.66
N HIS A 31 10.86 14.69 0.68
CA HIS A 31 10.78 13.40 -0.01
C HIS A 31 9.32 13.04 -0.24
N TRP A 32 8.99 12.61 -1.47
CA TRP A 32 7.62 12.28 -1.89
C TRP A 32 6.90 11.26 -0.98
N SER A 33 7.63 10.28 -0.43
CA SER A 33 7.02 9.24 0.41
C SER A 33 6.46 9.76 1.75
N PHE A 34 6.82 10.97 2.16
CA PHE A 34 6.23 11.62 3.34
C PHE A 34 4.82 12.14 3.05
N MET A 35 4.50 12.40 1.77
CA MET A 35 3.20 12.89 1.33
C MET A 35 2.07 11.84 1.47
N LEU A 36 2.39 10.54 1.60
CA LEU A 36 1.38 9.49 1.77
C LEU A 36 0.47 9.73 3.00
N GLY A 37 1.05 10.20 4.12
CA GLY A 37 0.26 10.58 5.28
C GLY A 37 -0.60 11.84 5.06
N GLU A 38 -0.13 12.78 4.23
CA GLU A 38 -0.90 13.97 3.86
C GLU A 38 -2.06 13.62 2.91
N ILE A 39 -1.86 12.71 1.96
CA ILE A 39 -2.94 12.21 1.09
C ILE A 39 -4.03 11.57 1.94
N ALA A 40 -3.67 10.74 2.94
CA ALA A 40 -4.63 10.17 3.87
C ALA A 40 -5.39 11.29 4.63
N LEU A 41 -4.67 12.28 5.19
CA LEU A 41 -5.29 13.38 5.91
C LEU A 41 -6.27 14.18 5.03
N TYR A 42 -5.89 14.49 3.79
CA TYR A 42 -6.74 15.28 2.89
C TYR A 42 -7.95 14.49 2.39
N SER A 43 -7.80 13.18 2.15
CA SER A 43 -8.93 12.30 1.87
C SER A 43 -9.88 12.21 3.07
N PHE A 44 -9.35 12.21 4.31
CA PHE A 44 -10.16 12.25 5.52
C PHE A 44 -10.92 13.58 5.67
N VAL A 45 -10.30 14.71 5.34
CA VAL A 45 -11.00 16.01 5.27
C VAL A 45 -12.13 15.98 4.24
N ALA A 46 -11.90 15.41 3.06
CA ALA A 46 -12.93 15.23 2.05
C ALA A 46 -14.09 14.36 2.56
N LEU A 47 -13.79 13.26 3.29
CA LEU A 47 -14.78 12.38 3.91
C LEU A 47 -15.65 13.14 4.92
N ILE A 48 -15.05 13.94 5.81
CA ILE A 48 -15.82 14.74 6.78
C ILE A 48 -16.74 15.74 6.07
N LEU A 49 -16.22 16.50 5.11
CA LEU A 49 -17.00 17.53 4.40
C LEU A 49 -18.16 16.92 3.60
N THR A 50 -17.88 15.86 2.82
CA THR A 50 -18.91 15.18 2.03
C THR A 50 -19.88 14.40 2.90
N GLY A 51 -19.40 13.79 4.00
CA GLY A 51 -20.22 13.08 4.97
C GLY A 51 -21.22 13.99 5.67
N VAL A 52 -20.78 15.15 6.15
CA VAL A 52 -21.68 16.16 6.75
C VAL A 52 -22.78 16.55 5.76
N TYR A 53 -22.45 16.77 4.48
CA TYR A 53 -23.47 17.05 3.47
C TYR A 53 -24.48 15.90 3.34
N LEU A 54 -24.02 14.65 3.28
CA LEU A 54 -24.89 13.49 3.11
C LEU A 54 -25.84 13.27 4.29
N THR A 55 -25.43 13.61 5.52
CA THR A 55 -26.30 13.46 6.71
C THR A 55 -27.57 14.33 6.68
N PHE A 56 -27.59 15.39 5.89
CA PHE A 56 -28.80 16.21 5.74
C PHE A 56 -29.92 15.53 4.93
N PHE A 57 -29.60 14.49 4.18
CA PHE A 57 -30.51 13.85 3.23
C PHE A 57 -30.75 12.38 3.51
N PHE A 58 -29.89 11.74 4.31
CA PHE A 58 -29.97 10.31 4.61
C PHE A 58 -30.94 10.05 5.78
N ASP A 59 -31.83 9.06 5.60
CA ASP A 59 -32.76 8.60 6.62
C ASP A 59 -32.28 7.26 7.20
N ALA A 60 -31.76 7.29 8.43
CA ALA A 60 -31.14 6.13 9.08
C ALA A 60 -32.20 5.21 9.71
N SER A 61 -33.05 4.59 8.89
CA SER A 61 -34.14 3.75 9.37
C SER A 61 -34.38 2.55 8.43
N SER A 62 -34.62 1.37 9.02
CA SER A 62 -35.06 0.18 8.32
C SER A 62 -36.59 0.12 8.12
N ALA A 63 -37.34 1.11 8.60
CA ALA A 63 -38.80 1.14 8.46
C ALA A 63 -39.22 1.20 7.00
N ASP A 64 -40.29 0.51 6.69
CA ASP A 64 -40.89 0.48 5.34
C ASP A 64 -41.34 1.86 4.90
N ARG A 65 -40.97 2.21 3.68
CA ARG A 65 -41.39 3.45 3.01
C ARG A 65 -41.64 3.18 1.52
N VAL A 66 -42.74 3.69 1.01
CA VAL A 66 -42.99 3.71 -0.43
C VAL A 66 -42.10 4.79 -1.05
N TYR A 67 -41.28 4.40 -2.02
CA TYR A 67 -40.42 5.34 -2.73
C TYR A 67 -41.26 6.17 -3.72
N HIS A 68 -41.06 7.48 -3.68
CA HIS A 68 -41.54 8.43 -4.67
C HIS A 68 -40.41 9.41 -4.97
N GLY A 69 -39.90 9.40 -6.20
CA GLY A 69 -38.78 10.24 -6.63
C GLY A 69 -38.45 10.05 -8.11
N ASP A 70 -37.39 10.72 -8.57
CA ASP A 70 -37.02 10.77 -10.00
C ASP A 70 -36.52 9.44 -10.58
N TYR A 71 -36.23 8.44 -9.75
CA TYR A 71 -35.84 7.10 -10.24
C TYR A 71 -37.08 6.24 -10.53
N ALA A 72 -37.63 6.39 -11.72
CA ALA A 72 -38.89 5.76 -12.15
C ALA A 72 -39.00 4.24 -11.91
N PRO A 73 -37.93 3.39 -12.07
CA PRO A 73 -38.05 1.95 -11.81
C PRO A 73 -38.41 1.59 -10.35
N LEU A 74 -38.23 2.50 -9.40
CA LEU A 74 -38.53 2.26 -7.99
C LEU A 74 -39.81 2.96 -7.53
N ASP A 75 -40.43 3.81 -8.35
CA ASP A 75 -41.62 4.57 -7.97
C ASP A 75 -42.78 3.64 -7.57
N GLY A 76 -43.40 3.89 -6.43
CA GLY A 76 -44.46 3.07 -5.84
C GLY A 76 -43.99 1.77 -5.16
N VAL A 77 -42.67 1.47 -5.15
CA VAL A 77 -42.13 0.25 -4.51
C VAL A 77 -41.86 0.54 -3.02
N THR A 78 -42.27 -0.39 -2.16
CA THR A 78 -41.95 -0.34 -0.73
C THR A 78 -40.54 -0.85 -0.49
N THR A 79 -39.74 -0.05 0.21
CA THR A 79 -38.34 -0.39 0.57
C THR A 79 -38.04 0.18 1.96
N SER A 80 -36.83 -0.10 2.51
CA SER A 80 -36.41 0.60 3.74
C SER A 80 -36.22 2.09 3.49
N ALA A 81 -36.45 2.91 4.50
CA ALA A 81 -36.22 4.36 4.43
C ALA A 81 -34.75 4.69 4.11
N ALA A 82 -33.79 3.91 4.60
CA ALA A 82 -32.38 4.03 4.30
C ALA A 82 -32.10 3.86 2.80
N TYR A 83 -32.61 2.80 2.18
CA TYR A 83 -32.47 2.58 0.75
C TYR A 83 -33.15 3.67 -0.07
N ALA A 84 -34.41 3.99 0.24
CA ALA A 84 -35.18 5.04 -0.44
C ALA A 84 -34.45 6.38 -0.41
N SER A 85 -33.92 6.78 0.77
CA SER A 85 -33.18 8.04 0.91
C SER A 85 -31.85 8.03 0.15
N THR A 86 -31.15 6.90 0.07
CA THR A 86 -29.91 6.76 -0.70
C THR A 86 -30.15 6.91 -2.20
N VAL A 87 -31.26 6.34 -2.71
CA VAL A 87 -31.66 6.52 -4.12
C VAL A 87 -32.05 7.98 -4.37
N ARG A 88 -32.83 8.60 -3.48
CA ARG A 88 -33.17 10.05 -3.55
C ARG A 88 -31.93 10.94 -3.55
N ILE A 89 -30.94 10.68 -2.69
CA ILE A 89 -29.66 11.40 -2.71
C ILE A 89 -29.03 11.34 -4.09
N SER A 90 -29.11 10.18 -4.76
CA SER A 90 -28.46 9.97 -6.06
C SER A 90 -29.20 10.62 -7.23
N TRP A 91 -30.53 10.74 -7.17
CA TRP A 91 -31.35 11.17 -8.30
C TRP A 91 -32.03 12.51 -8.10
N ASP A 92 -32.58 12.79 -6.89
CA ASP A 92 -33.41 13.97 -6.64
C ASP A 92 -32.60 15.13 -6.04
N VAL A 93 -31.53 14.83 -5.26
CA VAL A 93 -30.75 15.86 -4.58
C VAL A 93 -29.71 16.46 -5.53
N ARG A 94 -29.72 17.79 -5.69
CA ARG A 94 -28.73 18.51 -6.51
C ARG A 94 -27.29 18.19 -6.06
N ALA A 95 -26.46 17.72 -6.98
CA ALA A 95 -25.10 17.25 -6.72
C ALA A 95 -24.98 16.04 -5.78
N GLY A 96 -26.09 15.43 -5.36
CA GLY A 96 -26.10 14.33 -4.40
C GLY A 96 -25.32 13.12 -4.89
N LEU A 97 -25.51 12.71 -6.16
CA LEU A 97 -24.73 11.62 -6.77
C LEU A 97 -23.23 11.93 -6.74
N LEU A 98 -22.82 13.13 -7.16
CA LEU A 98 -21.41 13.53 -7.18
C LEU A 98 -20.81 13.47 -5.78
N ILE A 99 -21.50 14.02 -4.78
CA ILE A 99 -21.00 14.05 -3.39
C ILE A 99 -20.94 12.63 -2.80
N ARG A 100 -21.95 11.78 -3.03
CA ARG A 100 -21.97 10.39 -2.58
C ARG A 100 -20.83 9.59 -3.23
N GLN A 101 -20.62 9.73 -4.53
CA GLN A 101 -19.52 9.07 -5.25
C GLN A 101 -18.15 9.58 -4.77
N THR A 102 -18.00 10.90 -4.59
CA THR A 102 -16.75 11.49 -4.06
C THR A 102 -16.47 11.00 -2.65
N HIS A 103 -17.50 10.86 -1.79
CA HIS A 103 -17.37 10.30 -0.45
C HIS A 103 -16.84 8.87 -0.49
N HIS A 104 -17.42 8.02 -1.33
CA HIS A 104 -16.99 6.62 -1.48
C HIS A 104 -15.55 6.54 -2.03
N TRP A 105 -15.23 7.29 -3.10
CA TRP A 105 -13.86 7.35 -3.63
C TRP A 105 -12.86 7.86 -2.60
N ALA A 106 -13.25 8.86 -1.80
CA ALA A 106 -12.40 9.36 -0.73
C ALA A 106 -12.10 8.28 0.33
N ALA A 107 -13.07 7.40 0.65
CA ALA A 107 -12.86 6.27 1.55
C ALA A 107 -11.84 5.27 0.98
N LEU A 108 -11.98 4.90 -0.30
CA LEU A 108 -11.04 3.98 -0.97
C LEU A 108 -9.61 4.54 -1.00
N VAL A 109 -9.46 5.83 -1.34
CA VAL A 109 -8.14 6.51 -1.39
C VAL A 109 -7.58 6.72 0.01
N PHE A 110 -8.40 7.05 1.00
CA PHE A 110 -8.00 7.20 2.41
C PHE A 110 -7.35 5.93 2.94
N VAL A 111 -8.03 4.78 2.80
CA VAL A 111 -7.50 3.50 3.27
C VAL A 111 -6.26 3.10 2.48
N ALA A 112 -6.24 3.29 1.16
CA ALA A 112 -5.06 3.01 0.33
C ALA A 112 -3.84 3.84 0.78
N ALA A 113 -4.04 5.14 1.03
CA ALA A 113 -2.98 6.02 1.51
C ALA A 113 -2.48 5.61 2.90
N ILE A 114 -3.36 5.19 3.83
CA ILE A 114 -2.97 4.67 5.14
C ILE A 114 -2.13 3.39 4.99
N VAL A 115 -2.57 2.42 4.18
CA VAL A 115 -1.85 1.15 3.95
C VAL A 115 -0.46 1.41 3.35
N LEU A 116 -0.37 2.28 2.34
CA LEU A 116 0.91 2.66 1.74
C LEU A 116 1.81 3.43 2.73
N HIS A 117 1.23 4.31 3.54
CA HIS A 117 1.93 5.01 4.61
C HIS A 117 2.48 4.04 5.66
N LEU A 118 1.65 3.09 6.12
CA LEU A 118 2.05 2.05 7.07
C LEU A 118 3.17 1.17 6.49
N ALA A 119 3.03 0.72 5.24
CA ALA A 119 4.05 -0.06 4.54
C ALA A 119 5.38 0.73 4.45
N ARG A 120 5.33 2.02 4.11
CA ARG A 120 6.51 2.90 4.08
C ARG A 120 7.16 2.97 5.46
N ILE A 121 6.39 3.21 6.53
CA ILE A 121 6.90 3.25 7.92
C ILE A 121 7.55 1.92 8.29
N PHE A 122 6.91 0.80 7.93
CA PHE A 122 7.40 -0.55 8.18
C PHE A 122 8.74 -0.81 7.48
N PHE A 123 8.80 -0.66 6.16
CA PHE A 123 9.99 -1.00 5.38
C PHE A 123 11.20 -0.12 5.69
N THR A 124 10.96 1.14 6.09
CA THR A 124 12.04 2.07 6.43
C THR A 124 12.39 2.11 7.92
N GLY A 125 11.73 1.30 8.76
CA GLY A 125 11.97 1.26 10.19
C GLY A 125 11.65 2.56 10.94
N ALA A 126 10.74 3.38 10.38
CA ALA A 126 10.37 4.65 10.99
C ALA A 126 9.57 4.49 12.30
N PHE A 127 9.07 3.30 12.59
CA PHE A 127 8.40 2.93 13.86
C PHE A 127 9.35 2.75 15.04
N ARG A 128 10.69 2.69 14.82
CA ARG A 128 11.67 2.49 15.89
C ARG A 128 11.66 3.66 16.88
N LYS A 129 12.26 3.42 18.07
CA LYS A 129 12.34 4.42 19.13
C LYS A 129 12.75 5.81 18.60
N PRO A 130 12.00 6.87 18.97
CA PRO A 130 10.96 7.00 19.98
C PRO A 130 9.52 6.92 19.43
N ARG A 131 9.28 6.26 18.26
CA ARG A 131 8.02 6.34 17.50
C ARG A 131 7.11 5.14 17.64
N GLU A 132 7.41 4.22 18.59
CA GLU A 132 6.59 3.03 18.83
C GLU A 132 5.14 3.41 19.17
N LEU A 133 4.94 4.41 20.04
CA LEU A 133 3.59 4.87 20.39
C LEU A 133 2.85 5.44 19.17
N ASN A 134 3.55 6.20 18.34
CA ASN A 134 2.95 6.78 17.13
C ASN A 134 2.56 5.71 16.10
N TRP A 135 3.32 4.60 16.05
CA TRP A 135 2.98 3.41 15.27
C TRP A 135 1.70 2.74 15.81
N LEU A 136 1.59 2.53 17.13
CA LEU A 136 0.39 1.94 17.74
C LEU A 136 -0.86 2.76 17.43
N ILE A 137 -0.78 4.10 17.56
CA ILE A 137 -1.87 5.01 17.18
C ILE A 137 -2.21 4.84 15.69
N GLY A 138 -1.20 4.75 14.81
CA GLY A 138 -1.41 4.53 13.37
C GLY A 138 -2.14 3.23 13.07
N VAL A 139 -1.78 2.12 13.72
CA VAL A 139 -2.47 0.83 13.58
C VAL A 139 -3.90 0.91 14.10
N THR A 140 -4.14 1.60 15.23
CA THR A 140 -5.49 1.84 15.76
C THR A 140 -6.33 2.67 14.77
N MET A 141 -5.76 3.72 14.17
CA MET A 141 -6.46 4.50 13.15
C MET A 141 -6.81 3.65 11.91
N LEU A 142 -5.93 2.75 11.48
CA LEU A 142 -6.23 1.81 10.39
C LEU A 142 -7.41 0.90 10.75
N SER A 143 -7.41 0.30 11.95
CA SER A 143 -8.51 -0.56 12.41
C SER A 143 -9.85 0.19 12.43
N LEU A 144 -9.84 1.43 12.95
CA LEU A 144 -11.03 2.27 12.97
C LEU A 144 -11.46 2.72 11.58
N ALA A 145 -10.52 3.00 10.67
CA ALA A 145 -10.83 3.36 9.28
C ALA A 145 -11.52 2.20 8.54
N LEU A 146 -11.07 0.95 8.74
CA LEU A 146 -11.72 -0.23 8.18
C LEU A 146 -13.13 -0.42 8.76
N ALA A 147 -13.29 -0.31 10.08
CA ALA A 147 -14.59 -0.39 10.73
C ALA A 147 -15.54 0.71 10.26
N ASN A 148 -15.04 1.96 10.13
CA ASN A 148 -15.85 3.08 9.65
C ASN A 148 -16.24 2.91 8.18
N GLY A 149 -15.31 2.44 7.34
CA GLY A 149 -15.60 2.13 5.94
C GLY A 149 -16.68 1.07 5.81
N PHE A 150 -16.60 -0.01 6.59
CA PHE A 150 -17.60 -1.07 6.60
C PHE A 150 -18.98 -0.57 7.07
N THR A 151 -19.05 0.18 8.16
CA THR A 151 -20.34 0.73 8.64
C THR A 151 -20.96 1.67 7.60
N GLY A 152 -20.16 2.54 6.94
CA GLY A 152 -20.64 3.43 5.87
C GLY A 152 -21.12 2.68 4.61
N TYR A 153 -20.39 1.63 4.22
CA TYR A 153 -20.78 0.76 3.11
C TYR A 153 -22.13 0.08 3.35
N SER A 154 -22.46 -0.22 4.61
CA SER A 154 -23.68 -0.93 4.99
C SER A 154 -24.92 -0.03 5.10
N LEU A 155 -24.76 1.31 5.15
CA LEU A 155 -25.88 2.25 5.35
C LEU A 155 -26.92 2.27 4.23
N PRO A 156 -26.56 2.12 2.94
CA PRO A 156 -27.53 2.17 1.85
C PRO A 156 -28.62 1.10 1.90
N ASP A 157 -28.44 0.02 2.62
CA ASP A 157 -29.39 -1.10 2.74
C ASP A 157 -29.82 -1.67 1.39
N ASP A 158 -28.87 -1.71 0.45
CA ASP A 158 -29.03 -2.37 -0.83
C ASP A 158 -28.67 -3.86 -0.74
N LEU A 159 -29.04 -4.64 -1.75
CA LEU A 159 -28.84 -6.10 -1.76
C LEU A 159 -27.39 -6.51 -1.48
N VAL A 160 -26.40 -5.81 -2.03
CA VAL A 160 -24.99 -6.17 -1.90
C VAL A 160 -24.46 -5.79 -0.51
N SER A 161 -24.79 -4.61 -0.03
CA SER A 161 -24.37 -4.15 1.31
C SER A 161 -25.06 -4.94 2.44
N GLY A 162 -26.33 -5.27 2.27
CA GLY A 162 -27.08 -6.11 3.21
C GLY A 162 -26.53 -7.54 3.30
N LEU A 163 -26.11 -8.15 2.16
CA LEU A 163 -25.40 -9.43 2.17
C LEU A 163 -24.06 -9.33 2.89
N GLY A 164 -23.29 -8.27 2.67
CA GLY A 164 -22.05 -8.01 3.40
C GLY A 164 -22.29 -7.92 4.91
N LEU A 165 -23.37 -7.27 5.31
CA LEU A 165 -23.79 -7.15 6.70
C LEU A 165 -24.17 -8.50 7.31
N ARG A 166 -24.89 -9.34 6.57
CA ARG A 166 -25.21 -10.73 6.98
C ARG A 166 -23.95 -11.56 7.19
N ILE A 167 -22.97 -11.45 6.28
CA ILE A 167 -21.68 -12.17 6.39
C ILE A 167 -20.95 -11.74 7.66
N ILE A 168 -20.79 -10.45 7.93
CA ILE A 168 -20.07 -9.99 9.13
C ILE A 168 -20.81 -10.33 10.41
N THR A 169 -22.16 -10.34 10.42
CA THR A 169 -22.96 -10.82 11.55
C THR A 169 -22.61 -12.27 11.85
N SER A 170 -22.61 -13.15 10.84
CA SER A 170 -22.23 -14.55 10.99
C SER A 170 -20.78 -14.73 11.48
N VAL A 171 -19.85 -13.86 11.05
CA VAL A 171 -18.47 -13.86 11.55
C VAL A 171 -18.43 -13.46 13.04
N VAL A 172 -19.17 -12.44 13.45
CA VAL A 172 -19.25 -12.04 14.86
C VAL A 172 -19.87 -13.13 15.71
N GLU A 173 -20.97 -13.74 15.25
CA GLU A 173 -21.65 -14.84 15.93
C GLU A 173 -20.80 -16.11 16.03
N SER A 174 -19.83 -16.30 15.12
CA SER A 174 -18.90 -17.42 15.14
C SER A 174 -17.96 -17.44 16.35
N VAL A 175 -17.84 -16.31 17.10
CA VAL A 175 -17.00 -16.24 18.30
C VAL A 175 -17.57 -17.14 19.38
N PRO A 176 -16.83 -18.20 19.80
CA PRO A 176 -17.34 -19.14 20.79
C PRO A 176 -17.74 -18.47 22.10
N LEU A 177 -18.87 -18.85 22.67
CA LEU A 177 -19.47 -18.35 23.91
C LEU A 177 -19.92 -16.87 23.89
N ALA A 178 -19.24 -16.00 23.17
CA ALA A 178 -19.49 -14.56 23.22
C ALA A 178 -20.18 -14.02 21.96
N GLY A 179 -20.24 -14.78 20.86
CA GLY A 179 -20.67 -14.28 19.54
C GLY A 179 -22.06 -13.67 19.54
N ALA A 180 -23.05 -14.34 20.10
CA ALA A 180 -24.42 -13.82 20.18
C ALA A 180 -24.50 -12.53 21.02
N TRP A 181 -23.75 -12.43 22.13
CA TRP A 181 -23.67 -11.22 22.95
C TRP A 181 -23.01 -10.06 22.20
N LEU A 182 -21.94 -10.35 21.44
CA LEU A 182 -21.25 -9.35 20.63
C LEU A 182 -22.15 -8.87 19.50
N ALA A 183 -22.88 -9.75 18.83
CA ALA A 183 -23.85 -9.41 17.80
C ALA A 183 -24.99 -8.55 18.38
N ALA A 184 -25.56 -8.93 19.52
CA ALA A 184 -26.60 -8.16 20.21
C ALA A 184 -26.10 -6.76 20.60
N LEU A 185 -24.88 -6.65 21.12
CA LEU A 185 -24.29 -5.37 21.51
C LEU A 185 -23.99 -4.47 20.30
N ALA A 186 -23.32 -5.01 19.28
CA ALA A 186 -22.85 -4.21 18.15
C ALA A 186 -23.94 -3.97 17.10
N LEU A 187 -24.76 -4.99 16.80
CA LEU A 187 -25.66 -5.01 15.67
C LEU A 187 -27.15 -4.95 16.06
N GLY A 188 -27.46 -5.14 17.33
CA GLY A 188 -28.82 -4.99 17.84
C GLY A 188 -29.62 -6.26 18.04
N GLY A 189 -29.02 -7.45 17.82
CA GLY A 189 -29.66 -8.73 17.99
C GLY A 189 -29.53 -9.64 16.76
N GLU A 190 -30.52 -10.49 16.56
CA GLU A 190 -30.57 -11.37 15.40
C GLU A 190 -30.71 -10.58 14.09
N PHE A 191 -30.09 -11.11 13.04
CA PHE A 191 -30.13 -10.49 11.70
C PHE A 191 -31.37 -10.94 10.90
N PRO A 192 -32.09 -10.02 10.22
CA PRO A 192 -31.96 -8.55 10.25
C PRO A 192 -32.60 -7.93 11.49
N SER A 193 -32.08 -6.78 11.92
CA SER A 193 -32.58 -6.04 13.09
C SER A 193 -32.90 -4.60 12.72
N ASP A 194 -34.06 -4.08 13.18
CA ASP A 194 -34.53 -2.71 12.91
C ASP A 194 -33.59 -1.63 13.48
N VAL A 195 -32.83 -1.96 14.52
CA VAL A 195 -31.88 -1.03 15.16
C VAL A 195 -30.49 -1.05 14.55
N MET A 196 -30.23 -1.93 13.58
CA MET A 196 -28.90 -2.14 13.00
C MET A 196 -28.44 -0.92 12.20
N ILE A 197 -29.24 -0.45 11.24
CA ILE A 197 -28.92 0.75 10.44
C ILE A 197 -28.77 2.01 11.31
N PRO A 198 -29.69 2.33 12.25
CA PRO A 198 -29.49 3.44 13.17
C PRO A 198 -28.19 3.37 13.99
N ARG A 199 -27.81 2.19 14.51
CA ARG A 199 -26.57 2.00 15.27
C ARG A 199 -25.34 2.20 14.39
N MET A 200 -25.34 1.64 13.18
CA MET A 200 -24.27 1.85 12.23
C MET A 200 -24.13 3.30 11.81
N PHE A 201 -25.23 4.00 11.61
CA PHE A 201 -25.23 5.43 11.28
C PHE A 201 -24.54 6.25 12.38
N ILE A 202 -24.95 6.10 13.64
CA ILE A 202 -24.29 6.81 14.75
C ILE A 202 -22.81 6.45 14.87
N SER A 203 -22.46 5.19 14.68
CA SER A 203 -21.07 4.74 14.70
C SER A 203 -20.27 5.39 13.57
N HIS A 204 -20.83 5.45 12.35
CA HIS A 204 -20.19 5.96 11.15
C HIS A 204 -20.04 7.48 11.14
N VAL A 205 -21.06 8.23 11.56
CA VAL A 205 -21.05 9.69 11.43
C VAL A 205 -20.49 10.40 12.65
N LEU A 206 -20.54 9.78 13.83
CA LEU A 206 -20.17 10.44 15.08
C LEU A 206 -19.06 9.70 15.85
N LEU A 207 -19.31 8.46 16.31
CA LEU A 207 -18.42 7.81 17.27
C LEU A 207 -17.03 7.55 16.68
N VAL A 208 -16.94 6.86 15.56
CA VAL A 208 -15.65 6.50 14.96
C VAL A 208 -14.94 7.74 14.39
N PRO A 209 -15.59 8.65 13.64
CA PRO A 209 -14.94 9.87 13.19
C PRO A 209 -14.44 10.77 14.33
N ALA A 210 -15.18 10.91 15.43
CA ALA A 210 -14.72 11.69 16.58
C ALA A 210 -13.43 11.11 17.18
N VAL A 211 -13.36 9.78 17.35
CA VAL A 211 -12.16 9.11 17.83
C VAL A 211 -11.01 9.23 16.80
N LEU A 212 -11.29 9.10 15.50
CA LEU A 212 -10.29 9.30 14.45
C LEU A 212 -9.71 10.72 14.47
N VAL A 213 -10.55 11.77 14.60
CA VAL A 213 -10.09 13.18 14.71
C VAL A 213 -9.18 13.35 15.92
N ALA A 214 -9.56 12.79 17.07
CA ALA A 214 -8.74 12.84 18.28
C ALA A 214 -7.39 12.13 18.09
N LEU A 215 -7.39 10.92 17.50
CA LEU A 215 -6.18 10.14 17.24
C LEU A 215 -5.28 10.78 16.17
N VAL A 216 -5.85 11.35 15.10
CA VAL A 216 -5.09 12.11 14.08
C VAL A 216 -4.41 13.31 14.74
N SER A 217 -5.14 14.06 15.58
CA SER A 217 -4.59 15.21 16.30
C SER A 217 -3.45 14.80 17.24
N LEU A 218 -3.61 13.70 17.97
CA LEU A 218 -2.56 13.15 18.84
C LEU A 218 -1.35 12.66 18.04
N HIS A 219 -1.59 11.92 16.93
CA HIS A 219 -0.56 11.41 16.02
C HIS A 219 0.31 12.55 15.45
N MET A 220 -0.33 13.61 14.98
CA MET A 220 0.34 14.81 14.47
C MET A 220 1.06 15.57 15.59
N GLY A 221 0.48 15.69 16.78
CA GLY A 221 1.10 16.30 17.95
C GLY A 221 2.40 15.58 18.36
N ILE A 222 2.38 14.26 18.40
CA ILE A 222 3.57 13.43 18.68
C ILE A 222 4.62 13.62 17.58
N LEU A 223 4.23 13.61 16.29
CA LEU A 223 5.13 13.84 15.18
C LEU A 223 5.83 15.21 15.27
N VAL A 224 5.06 16.26 15.63
CA VAL A 224 5.60 17.61 15.82
C VAL A 224 6.64 17.63 16.95
N ARG A 225 6.39 16.92 18.06
CA ARG A 225 7.29 16.85 19.21
C ARG A 225 8.54 16.02 18.92
N GLN A 226 8.40 14.85 18.28
CA GLN A 226 9.49 13.89 18.06
C GLN A 226 10.36 14.21 16.84
N LYS A 227 10.05 15.23 16.05
CA LYS A 227 10.64 15.58 14.74
C LYS A 227 10.37 14.50 13.68
N HIS A 228 10.50 14.88 12.40
CA HIS A 228 10.38 13.97 11.28
C HIS A 228 11.62 13.07 11.15
N THR A 229 11.42 11.84 10.70
CA THR A 229 12.48 10.99 10.18
C THR A 229 12.94 11.51 8.82
N GLN A 230 14.18 11.19 8.43
CA GLN A 230 14.74 11.55 7.13
C GLN A 230 15.59 10.40 6.58
N PHE A 231 15.68 10.30 5.24
CA PHE A 231 16.61 9.36 4.61
C PHE A 231 18.06 9.79 4.84
N PRO A 232 19.01 8.85 5.00
CA PRO A 232 20.43 9.15 5.05
C PRO A 232 20.90 9.94 3.82
N GLY A 233 21.77 10.93 4.02
CA GLY A 233 22.31 11.77 2.94
C GLY A 233 23.24 12.85 3.49
N PRO A 234 23.83 13.68 2.60
CA PRO A 234 24.73 14.74 3.01
C PRO A 234 24.11 15.67 4.06
N GLY A 235 24.84 15.97 5.13
CA GLY A 235 24.40 16.85 6.21
C GLY A 235 23.28 16.33 7.10
N ARG A 236 22.75 15.12 6.88
CA ARG A 236 21.66 14.51 7.64
C ARG A 236 22.21 13.60 8.73
N THR A 237 21.77 13.84 9.96
CA THR A 237 22.22 13.10 11.15
C THR A 237 21.03 12.65 11.99
N GLU A 238 21.30 11.87 13.04
CA GLU A 238 20.28 11.48 14.03
C GLU A 238 19.75 12.67 14.87
N HIS A 239 20.38 13.84 14.79
CA HIS A 239 20.07 14.98 15.66
C HIS A 239 19.44 16.18 14.94
N ASN A 240 19.54 16.26 13.62
CA ASN A 240 19.01 17.35 12.81
C ASN A 240 17.88 16.89 11.87
N VAL A 241 17.21 17.86 11.23
CA VAL A 241 16.30 17.65 10.10
C VAL A 241 16.71 18.61 8.99
N VAL A 242 16.94 18.05 7.79
CA VAL A 242 17.30 18.80 6.58
C VAL A 242 16.14 18.76 5.62
N GLY A 243 15.68 19.93 5.15
CA GLY A 243 14.56 20.06 4.24
C GLY A 243 14.05 21.49 4.12
N SER A 244 12.77 21.66 3.82
CA SER A 244 12.12 22.96 3.64
C SER A 244 11.47 23.47 4.93
N ARG A 245 11.51 24.80 5.14
CA ARG A 245 10.76 25.41 6.26
C ARG A 245 9.27 25.29 6.00
N LEU A 246 8.50 25.17 7.11
CA LEU A 246 7.05 25.11 7.04
C LEU A 246 6.49 26.28 6.23
N TRP A 247 6.87 27.50 6.56
CA TRP A 247 6.45 28.69 5.81
C TRP A 247 7.64 29.33 5.05
N PRO A 248 7.47 29.71 3.78
CA PRO A 248 6.29 29.49 2.91
C PRO A 248 6.35 28.17 2.12
N SER A 249 7.54 27.58 1.96
CA SER A 249 7.83 26.56 0.93
C SER A 249 7.04 25.28 1.12
N TYR A 250 7.03 24.74 2.34
CA TYR A 250 6.31 23.50 2.62
C TYR A 250 4.80 23.71 2.57
N THR A 251 4.31 24.85 3.12
CA THR A 251 2.87 25.18 3.11
C THR A 251 2.32 25.29 1.69
N LEU A 252 3.06 25.89 0.76
CA LEU A 252 2.62 26.00 -0.64
C LEU A 252 2.55 24.61 -1.32
N ARG A 253 3.52 23.74 -1.04
CA ARG A 253 3.52 22.37 -1.59
C ARG A 253 2.36 21.54 -1.03
N THR A 254 2.11 21.62 0.26
CA THR A 254 1.04 20.86 0.90
C THR A 254 -0.35 21.35 0.48
N LEU A 255 -0.53 22.68 0.27
CA LEU A 255 -1.77 23.23 -0.30
C LEU A 255 -1.98 22.80 -1.74
N ALA A 256 -0.91 22.77 -2.55
CA ALA A 256 -0.99 22.24 -3.91
C ALA A 256 -1.37 20.76 -3.92
N LEU A 257 -0.80 19.95 -3.03
CA LEU A 257 -1.17 18.54 -2.87
C LEU A 257 -2.62 18.39 -2.43
N PHE A 258 -3.09 19.20 -1.47
CA PHE A 258 -4.50 19.22 -1.06
C PHE A 258 -5.42 19.48 -2.27
N ALA A 259 -5.13 20.53 -3.04
CA ALA A 259 -5.91 20.86 -4.24
C ALA A 259 -5.91 19.71 -5.26
N TRP A 260 -4.77 19.04 -5.47
CA TRP A 260 -4.68 17.87 -6.34
C TRP A 260 -5.49 16.69 -5.83
N VAL A 261 -5.42 16.36 -4.53
CA VAL A 261 -6.22 15.29 -3.93
C VAL A 261 -7.70 15.56 -4.11
N MET A 262 -8.15 16.79 -3.80
CA MET A 262 -9.54 17.18 -3.99
C MET A 262 -9.96 17.09 -5.46
N ALA A 263 -9.15 17.59 -6.40
CA ALA A 263 -9.45 17.52 -7.83
C ALA A 263 -9.58 16.06 -8.33
N VAL A 264 -8.67 15.18 -7.91
CA VAL A 264 -8.73 13.76 -8.26
C VAL A 264 -9.97 13.09 -7.68
N LEU A 265 -10.30 13.34 -6.40
CA LEU A 265 -11.48 12.75 -5.76
C LEU A 265 -12.78 13.19 -6.43
N PHE A 266 -12.92 14.48 -6.77
CA PHE A 266 -14.09 14.98 -7.49
C PHE A 266 -14.15 14.49 -8.93
N ALA A 267 -12.98 14.36 -9.61
CA ALA A 267 -12.93 13.78 -10.95
C ALA A 267 -13.34 12.29 -10.94
N LEU A 268 -12.85 11.51 -9.98
CA LEU A 268 -13.27 10.13 -9.80
C LEU A 268 -14.76 10.02 -9.47
N GLY A 269 -15.26 10.85 -8.56
CA GLY A 269 -16.68 10.88 -8.19
C GLY A 269 -17.61 11.30 -9.33
N GLY A 270 -17.14 12.15 -10.24
CA GLY A 270 -17.93 12.63 -11.39
C GLY A 270 -17.82 11.75 -12.64
N LEU A 271 -16.69 11.06 -12.84
CA LEU A 271 -16.40 10.35 -14.10
C LEU A 271 -16.39 8.82 -13.95
N VAL A 272 -16.15 8.30 -12.76
CA VAL A 272 -16.03 6.86 -12.51
C VAL A 272 -17.03 6.43 -11.45
N GLN A 273 -18.15 5.90 -11.92
CA GLN A 273 -19.21 5.43 -11.05
C GLN A 273 -18.81 4.13 -10.34
N ILE A 274 -19.01 4.09 -9.04
CA ILE A 274 -18.86 2.90 -8.20
C ILE A 274 -20.10 2.73 -7.33
N ASN A 275 -20.38 1.49 -6.94
CA ASN A 275 -21.47 1.11 -6.04
C ASN A 275 -22.83 1.77 -6.45
N PRO A 276 -23.39 1.42 -7.63
CA PRO A 276 -24.66 1.94 -8.11
C PRO A 276 -25.82 1.22 -7.41
N VAL A 277 -26.12 1.61 -6.17
CA VAL A 277 -27.10 0.95 -5.27
C VAL A 277 -28.48 0.73 -5.90
N TRP A 278 -28.92 1.65 -6.78
CA TRP A 278 -30.21 1.53 -7.48
C TRP A 278 -30.26 0.38 -8.50
N ILE A 279 -29.10 -0.11 -8.99
CA ILE A 279 -29.02 -1.28 -9.87
C ILE A 279 -29.08 -2.57 -9.05
N TYR A 280 -28.55 -2.55 -7.83
CA TYR A 280 -28.53 -3.73 -6.96
C TYR A 280 -29.91 -4.05 -6.37
N GLY A 281 -30.76 -3.05 -6.22
CA GLY A 281 -32.05 -3.17 -5.57
C GLY A 281 -31.97 -3.11 -4.03
N PRO A 282 -33.11 -3.02 -3.35
CA PRO A 282 -33.17 -3.03 -1.89
C PRO A 282 -32.72 -4.40 -1.33
N PHE A 283 -32.26 -4.41 -0.08
CA PHE A 283 -31.93 -5.66 0.60
C PHE A 283 -33.19 -6.47 0.90
N GLU A 284 -33.19 -7.71 0.44
CA GLU A 284 -34.21 -8.70 0.72
C GLU A 284 -33.56 -9.92 1.39
N PRO A 285 -33.93 -10.26 2.65
CA PRO A 285 -33.29 -11.36 3.38
C PRO A 285 -33.35 -12.73 2.68
N ALA A 286 -34.38 -12.94 1.86
CA ALA A 286 -34.58 -14.19 1.12
C ALA A 286 -33.74 -14.28 -0.18
N GLN A 287 -33.13 -13.17 -0.62
CA GLN A 287 -32.34 -13.12 -1.84
C GLN A 287 -30.84 -13.20 -1.54
N SER A 288 -30.09 -13.74 -2.49
CA SER A 288 -28.64 -13.70 -2.52
C SER A 288 -28.14 -13.46 -3.93
N THR A 289 -26.99 -12.82 -4.06
CA THR A 289 -26.34 -12.62 -5.36
C THR A 289 -24.88 -13.08 -5.29
N ALA A 290 -24.40 -13.72 -6.36
CA ALA A 290 -23.02 -14.19 -6.42
C ALA A 290 -22.00 -13.03 -6.49
N PRO A 291 -22.19 -11.95 -7.28
CA PRO A 291 -21.25 -10.83 -7.34
C PRO A 291 -21.46 -9.85 -6.16
N ALA A 292 -21.23 -10.33 -4.94
CA ALA A 292 -21.32 -9.57 -3.70
C ALA A 292 -19.92 -9.26 -3.13
N GLN A 293 -19.05 -8.65 -3.96
CA GLN A 293 -17.71 -8.28 -3.50
C GLN A 293 -17.78 -7.02 -2.64
N PRO A 294 -17.17 -7.04 -1.44
CA PRO A 294 -17.02 -5.84 -0.64
C PRO A 294 -15.96 -4.90 -1.26
N ASP A 295 -15.87 -3.67 -0.75
CA ASP A 295 -14.79 -2.77 -1.07
C ASP A 295 -13.42 -3.43 -0.87
N TRP A 296 -12.44 -3.09 -1.73
CA TRP A 296 -11.14 -3.75 -1.82
C TRP A 296 -10.40 -3.90 -0.48
N TYR A 297 -10.58 -2.94 0.45
CA TYR A 297 -9.88 -2.93 1.74
C TYR A 297 -10.45 -3.94 2.76
N VAL A 298 -11.62 -4.53 2.48
CA VAL A 298 -12.23 -5.64 3.25
C VAL A 298 -12.13 -6.95 2.47
N ALA A 299 -11.89 -6.90 1.16
CA ALA A 299 -11.88 -8.05 0.26
C ALA A 299 -10.92 -9.18 0.68
N TRP A 300 -9.79 -8.85 1.34
CA TRP A 300 -8.91 -9.87 1.89
C TRP A 300 -9.60 -10.78 2.92
N GLY A 301 -10.52 -10.24 3.71
CA GLY A 301 -11.34 -11.00 4.66
C GLY A 301 -12.35 -11.89 3.96
N ASP A 302 -13.03 -11.39 2.92
CA ASP A 302 -13.93 -12.18 2.08
C ASP A 302 -13.18 -13.30 1.36
N GLY A 303 -12.02 -13.01 0.77
CA GLY A 303 -11.17 -14.03 0.16
C GLY A 303 -10.68 -15.09 1.15
N ALA A 304 -10.40 -14.70 2.38
CA ALA A 304 -10.05 -15.66 3.43
C ALA A 304 -11.23 -16.59 3.77
N LEU A 305 -12.45 -16.05 3.87
CA LEU A 305 -13.67 -16.84 4.08
C LEU A 305 -13.91 -17.84 2.94
N ARG A 306 -13.69 -17.43 1.69
CA ARG A 306 -13.86 -18.29 0.51
C ARG A 306 -12.82 -19.41 0.41
N LEU A 307 -11.56 -19.13 0.80
CA LEU A 307 -10.46 -20.10 0.68
C LEU A 307 -10.33 -21.05 1.86
N PHE A 308 -10.86 -20.66 3.03
CA PHE A 308 -10.72 -21.48 4.23
C PHE A 308 -11.57 -22.76 4.10
N PRO A 309 -11.00 -23.95 4.43
CA PRO A 309 -11.77 -25.19 4.39
C PRO A 309 -12.87 -25.19 5.46
N PRO A 310 -13.97 -25.94 5.25
CA PRO A 310 -15.11 -26.00 6.17
C PRO A 310 -14.77 -26.83 7.42
N LEU A 311 -13.79 -26.35 8.20
CA LEU A 311 -13.34 -26.99 9.43
C LEU A 311 -14.20 -26.52 10.60
N GLU A 312 -14.96 -27.44 11.15
CA GLU A 312 -15.78 -27.22 12.34
C GLU A 312 -15.43 -28.25 13.40
N PHE A 313 -15.39 -27.83 14.66
CA PHE A 313 -15.19 -28.75 15.77
C PHE A 313 -15.89 -28.28 17.03
N ARG A 314 -16.03 -29.17 17.99
CA ARG A 314 -16.63 -28.87 19.29
C ARG A 314 -15.58 -28.87 20.39
N ILE A 315 -15.58 -27.81 21.21
CA ILE A 315 -14.74 -27.68 22.39
C ILE A 315 -15.68 -27.58 23.60
N ALA A 316 -15.57 -28.49 24.56
CA ALA A 316 -16.40 -28.51 25.75
C ALA A 316 -17.92 -28.39 25.43
N GLY A 317 -18.39 -29.03 24.36
CA GLY A 317 -19.78 -29.01 23.94
C GLY A 317 -20.18 -27.80 23.06
N HIS A 318 -19.34 -26.79 22.94
CA HIS A 318 -19.61 -25.61 22.11
C HIS A 318 -19.06 -25.79 20.70
N LEU A 319 -19.87 -25.42 19.68
CA LEU A 319 -19.47 -25.45 18.29
C LEU A 319 -18.53 -24.26 18.00
N VAL A 320 -17.40 -24.54 17.36
CA VAL A 320 -16.51 -23.54 16.74
C VAL A 320 -16.70 -23.66 15.23
N PRO A 321 -17.47 -22.77 14.62
CA PRO A 321 -17.81 -22.86 13.19
C PRO A 321 -16.66 -22.35 12.31
N ALA A 322 -16.62 -22.81 11.06
CA ALA A 322 -15.55 -22.49 10.11
C ALA A 322 -15.26 -20.98 9.93
N PRO A 323 -16.24 -20.06 9.87
CA PRO A 323 -15.98 -18.63 9.72
C PRO A 323 -15.17 -17.99 10.85
N PHE A 324 -15.08 -18.61 12.02
CA PHE A 324 -14.31 -18.12 13.15
C PHE A 324 -12.83 -17.93 12.82
N PHE A 325 -12.22 -18.88 12.09
CA PHE A 325 -10.78 -18.83 11.79
C PHE A 325 -10.42 -17.72 10.80
N PRO A 326 -11.01 -17.67 9.57
CA PRO A 326 -10.68 -16.63 8.59
C PRO A 326 -11.20 -15.25 8.99
N GLY A 327 -12.36 -15.16 9.64
CA GLY A 327 -12.98 -13.89 10.00
C GLY A 327 -12.42 -13.28 11.28
N VAL A 328 -12.31 -14.07 12.36
CA VAL A 328 -11.92 -13.56 13.69
C VAL A 328 -10.45 -13.78 13.96
N VAL A 329 -9.96 -15.03 13.82
CA VAL A 329 -8.59 -15.38 14.22
C VAL A 329 -7.58 -14.73 13.29
N LEU A 330 -7.76 -14.80 11.96
CA LEU A 330 -6.84 -14.17 11.02
C LEU A 330 -6.82 -12.66 11.21
N GLY A 331 -7.98 -12.01 11.32
CA GLY A 331 -8.07 -10.58 11.59
C GLY A 331 -7.37 -10.19 12.88
N GLY A 332 -7.66 -10.93 13.98
CA GLY A 332 -7.02 -10.71 15.28
C GLY A 332 -5.50 -10.87 15.24
N LEU A 333 -4.99 -11.93 14.61
CA LEU A 333 -3.55 -12.18 14.47
C LEU A 333 -2.88 -11.11 13.61
N THR A 334 -3.55 -10.61 12.57
CA THR A 334 -3.05 -9.53 11.72
C THR A 334 -2.77 -8.27 12.53
N PHE A 335 -3.77 -7.79 13.26
CA PHE A 335 -3.62 -6.57 14.06
C PHE A 335 -2.68 -6.80 15.24
N LEU A 336 -2.73 -7.96 15.90
CA LEU A 336 -1.79 -8.31 16.95
C LEU A 336 -0.33 -8.28 16.46
N ALA A 337 -0.07 -8.83 15.28
CA ALA A 337 1.27 -8.81 14.67
C ALA A 337 1.71 -7.36 14.36
N LEU A 338 0.82 -6.52 13.83
CA LEU A 338 1.12 -5.11 13.59
C LEU A 338 1.41 -4.35 14.89
N TYR A 339 0.62 -4.54 15.94
CA TYR A 339 0.85 -3.93 17.26
C TYR A 339 2.15 -4.42 17.91
N ALA A 340 2.45 -5.71 17.80
CA ALA A 340 3.61 -6.31 18.43
C ALA A 340 4.93 -6.02 17.69
N TRP A 341 4.89 -5.66 16.40
CA TRP A 341 6.06 -5.58 15.54
C TRP A 341 7.22 -4.72 16.08
N PRO A 342 7.01 -3.46 16.54
CA PRO A 342 8.10 -2.63 17.04
C PRO A 342 8.82 -3.25 18.24
N PHE A 343 8.07 -3.92 19.09
CA PHE A 343 8.59 -4.56 20.30
C PHE A 343 9.34 -5.85 19.96
N ALA A 344 8.80 -6.68 19.07
CA ALA A 344 9.44 -7.90 18.59
C ALA A 344 10.77 -7.60 17.88
N GLU A 345 10.80 -6.59 17.00
CA GLU A 345 12.04 -6.17 16.34
C GLU A 345 13.06 -5.63 17.34
N ARG A 346 12.65 -4.83 18.32
CA ARG A 346 13.53 -4.33 19.38
C ARG A 346 14.11 -5.45 20.23
N LEU A 347 13.31 -6.46 20.58
CA LEU A 347 13.77 -7.64 21.32
C LEU A 347 14.80 -8.44 20.52
N ARG A 348 14.57 -8.62 19.21
CA ARG A 348 15.47 -9.35 18.31
C ARG A 348 16.78 -8.59 18.06
N THR A 349 16.72 -7.29 17.80
CA THR A 349 17.89 -6.48 17.46
C THR A 349 18.66 -6.01 18.68
N LYS A 350 18.02 -6.00 19.87
CA LYS A 350 18.54 -5.43 21.11
C LYS A 350 18.91 -3.94 20.99
N ASP A 351 18.46 -3.26 19.93
CA ASP A 351 18.74 -1.85 19.70
C ASP A 351 17.75 -0.97 20.48
N ARG A 352 18.27 -0.16 21.40
CA ARG A 352 17.51 0.75 22.26
C ARG A 352 17.77 2.22 21.95
N ARG A 353 18.60 2.54 20.95
CA ARG A 353 18.95 3.90 20.59
C ARG A 353 17.79 4.62 19.91
N PRO A 354 17.66 5.94 20.04
CA PRO A 354 16.74 6.72 19.21
C PRO A 354 17.20 6.73 17.75
N HIS A 355 16.24 6.68 16.81
CA HIS A 355 16.51 6.69 15.37
C HIS A 355 15.71 7.79 14.68
N HIS A 356 16.40 8.75 14.05
CA HIS A 356 15.80 9.76 13.18
C HIS A 356 16.13 9.51 11.70
N LEU A 357 17.23 8.79 11.43
CA LEU A 357 17.54 8.33 10.09
C LEU A 357 16.76 7.05 9.77
N LEU A 358 16.20 7.03 8.56
CA LEU A 358 15.47 5.89 8.02
C LEU A 358 16.42 4.81 7.54
N ASP A 359 15.99 3.56 7.68
CA ASP A 359 16.69 2.43 7.08
C ASP A 359 16.42 2.36 5.57
N ARG A 360 17.41 1.85 4.84
CA ARG A 360 17.16 1.36 3.48
C ARG A 360 16.57 -0.05 3.59
N PRO A 361 15.45 -0.38 2.93
CA PRO A 361 14.82 -1.71 3.06
C PRO A 361 15.77 -2.88 2.82
N ARG A 362 16.73 -2.74 1.89
CA ARG A 362 17.74 -3.75 1.58
C ARG A 362 18.73 -4.04 2.73
N ASP A 363 18.91 -3.09 3.65
CA ASP A 363 19.82 -3.25 4.80
C ASP A 363 19.21 -4.13 5.90
N HIS A 364 17.89 -4.40 5.81
CA HIS A 364 17.13 -5.23 6.74
C HIS A 364 16.41 -6.39 6.02
N PRO A 365 17.15 -7.41 5.49
CA PRO A 365 16.59 -8.47 4.64
C PRO A 365 15.42 -9.21 5.27
N ALA A 366 15.47 -9.49 6.59
CA ALA A 366 14.39 -10.18 7.28
C ALA A 366 13.10 -9.36 7.34
N ARG A 367 13.19 -8.04 7.64
CA ARG A 367 12.03 -7.14 7.62
C ARG A 367 11.45 -7.05 6.22
N LEU A 368 12.32 -6.92 5.19
CA LEU A 368 11.89 -6.88 3.81
C LEU A 368 11.19 -8.17 3.40
N GLY A 369 11.78 -9.33 3.70
CA GLY A 369 11.20 -10.63 3.37
C GLY A 369 9.83 -10.85 4.02
N VAL A 370 9.70 -10.58 5.33
CA VAL A 370 8.42 -10.71 6.05
C VAL A 370 7.38 -9.73 5.51
N GLY A 371 7.76 -8.48 5.26
CA GLY A 371 6.82 -7.48 4.72
C GLY A 371 6.33 -7.83 3.31
N VAL A 372 7.21 -8.30 2.42
CA VAL A 372 6.82 -8.74 1.08
C VAL A 372 5.95 -9.98 1.15
N ALA A 373 6.26 -10.96 2.01
CA ALA A 373 5.42 -12.14 2.23
C ALA A 373 4.01 -11.74 2.69
N ALA A 374 3.90 -10.85 3.68
CA ALA A 374 2.62 -10.37 4.18
C ALA A 374 1.82 -9.63 3.10
N LEU A 375 2.42 -8.69 2.37
CA LEU A 375 1.73 -7.98 1.29
C LEU A 375 1.26 -8.95 0.19
N THR A 376 2.07 -9.95 -0.16
CA THR A 376 1.69 -10.96 -1.14
C THR A 376 0.54 -11.83 -0.64
N PHE A 377 0.55 -12.21 0.63
CA PHE A 377 -0.52 -12.98 1.25
C PHE A 377 -1.87 -12.24 1.15
N TYR A 378 -1.91 -10.98 1.60
CA TYR A 378 -3.14 -10.18 1.52
C TYR A 378 -3.54 -9.84 0.09
N ALA A 379 -2.59 -9.68 -0.83
CA ALA A 379 -2.90 -9.50 -2.26
C ALA A 379 -3.57 -10.75 -2.85
N VAL A 380 -3.09 -11.95 -2.55
CA VAL A 380 -3.72 -13.21 -2.99
C VAL A 380 -5.13 -13.33 -2.43
N LEU A 381 -5.33 -13.06 -1.14
CA LEU A 381 -6.66 -13.09 -0.52
C LEU A 381 -7.60 -12.06 -1.18
N THR A 382 -7.13 -10.83 -1.42
CA THR A 382 -7.93 -9.79 -2.07
C THR A 382 -8.35 -10.18 -3.50
N VAL A 383 -7.45 -10.81 -4.26
CA VAL A 383 -7.78 -11.29 -5.61
C VAL A 383 -8.74 -12.49 -5.56
N ALA A 384 -8.59 -13.36 -4.57
CA ALA A 384 -9.47 -14.51 -4.37
C ALA A 384 -10.92 -14.12 -4.02
N ALA A 385 -11.13 -12.95 -3.42
CA ALA A 385 -12.48 -12.42 -3.19
C ALA A 385 -13.29 -12.20 -4.48
N GLY A 386 -12.60 -12.03 -5.62
CA GLY A 386 -13.20 -11.89 -6.94
C GLY A 386 -13.15 -13.18 -7.78
N ASP A 387 -13.13 -14.35 -7.16
CA ASP A 387 -13.01 -15.65 -7.84
C ASP A 387 -14.13 -15.91 -8.87
N ASP A 388 -15.36 -15.52 -8.58
CA ASP A 388 -16.51 -15.62 -9.46
C ASP A 388 -16.40 -14.67 -10.67
N ILE A 389 -15.91 -13.46 -10.48
CA ILE A 389 -15.63 -12.50 -11.57
C ILE A 389 -14.51 -13.05 -12.45
N LEU A 390 -13.44 -13.55 -11.86
CA LEU A 390 -12.32 -14.15 -12.58
C LEU A 390 -12.73 -15.42 -13.31
N ALA A 391 -13.55 -16.28 -12.70
CA ALA A 391 -14.09 -17.48 -13.32
C ALA A 391 -14.88 -17.15 -14.60
N ARG A 392 -15.75 -16.12 -14.52
CA ARG A 392 -16.51 -15.63 -15.66
C ARG A 392 -15.60 -15.04 -16.74
N LEU A 393 -14.64 -14.20 -16.35
CA LEU A 393 -13.70 -13.56 -17.27
C LEU A 393 -12.81 -14.58 -18.00
N LEU A 394 -12.28 -15.56 -17.26
CA LEU A 394 -11.38 -16.59 -17.76
C LEU A 394 -12.14 -17.78 -18.36
N ARG A 395 -13.46 -17.85 -18.19
CA ARG A 395 -14.34 -18.95 -18.62
C ARG A 395 -13.90 -20.31 -18.06
N VAL A 396 -13.58 -20.34 -16.76
CA VAL A 396 -13.19 -21.55 -16.03
C VAL A 396 -14.14 -21.78 -14.86
N PRO A 397 -14.32 -23.01 -14.39
CA PRO A 397 -15.10 -23.27 -13.18
C PRO A 397 -14.54 -22.55 -11.95
N VAL A 398 -15.39 -22.02 -11.08
CA VAL A 398 -14.99 -21.36 -9.82
C VAL A 398 -14.16 -22.31 -8.94
N TYR A 399 -14.53 -23.58 -8.90
CA TYR A 399 -13.80 -24.61 -8.13
C TYR A 399 -12.34 -24.77 -8.55
N ASP A 400 -12.03 -24.68 -9.82
CA ASP A 400 -10.64 -24.76 -10.32
C ASP A 400 -9.83 -23.56 -9.83
N LEU A 401 -10.42 -22.35 -9.81
CA LEU A 401 -9.80 -21.16 -9.29
C LEU A 401 -9.60 -21.20 -7.78
N LEU A 402 -10.60 -21.65 -7.02
CA LEU A 402 -10.48 -21.83 -5.58
C LEU A 402 -9.30 -22.74 -5.23
N SER A 403 -9.20 -23.90 -5.92
CA SER A 403 -8.08 -24.83 -5.73
C SER A 403 -6.71 -24.21 -6.03
N VAL A 404 -6.63 -23.39 -7.07
CA VAL A 404 -5.42 -22.64 -7.40
C VAL A 404 -5.10 -21.62 -6.32
N PHE A 405 -6.08 -20.84 -5.87
CA PHE A 405 -5.86 -19.83 -4.83
C PHE A 405 -5.50 -20.44 -3.47
N GLN A 406 -6.05 -21.60 -3.12
CA GLN A 406 -5.66 -22.34 -1.90
C GLN A 406 -4.17 -22.71 -1.90
N VAL A 407 -3.60 -23.04 -3.05
CA VAL A 407 -2.16 -23.27 -3.18
C VAL A 407 -1.40 -21.94 -3.19
N LEU A 408 -1.87 -20.97 -3.97
CA LEU A 408 -1.18 -19.68 -4.13
C LEU A 408 -1.10 -18.89 -2.82
N VAL A 409 -2.12 -18.95 -1.96
CA VAL A 409 -2.14 -18.21 -0.69
C VAL A 409 -1.04 -18.67 0.28
N VAL A 410 -0.55 -19.89 0.12
CA VAL A 410 0.57 -20.43 0.92
C VAL A 410 1.91 -20.28 0.19
N VAL A 411 1.97 -20.73 -1.06
CA VAL A 411 3.23 -20.86 -1.80
C VAL A 411 3.77 -19.49 -2.24
N LEU A 412 2.92 -18.62 -2.79
CA LEU A 412 3.37 -17.35 -3.38
C LEU A 412 3.94 -16.38 -2.34
N PRO A 413 3.35 -16.19 -1.14
CA PRO A 413 3.93 -15.36 -0.09
C PRO A 413 5.31 -15.85 0.38
N LEU A 414 5.47 -17.17 0.56
CA LEU A 414 6.73 -17.77 0.98
C LEU A 414 7.82 -17.55 -0.08
N LEU A 415 7.52 -17.79 -1.35
CA LEU A 415 8.45 -17.58 -2.44
C LEU A 415 8.82 -16.11 -2.62
N ALA A 416 7.83 -15.20 -2.60
CA ALA A 416 8.05 -13.77 -2.74
C ALA A 416 8.88 -13.21 -1.58
N GLY A 417 8.56 -13.61 -0.35
CA GLY A 417 9.30 -13.20 0.85
C GLY A 417 10.74 -13.74 0.86
N LEU A 418 10.94 -15.01 0.50
CA LEU A 418 12.27 -15.60 0.38
C LEU A 418 13.10 -14.91 -0.71
N LEU A 419 12.51 -14.66 -1.87
CA LEU A 419 13.18 -13.95 -2.96
C LEU A 419 13.59 -12.55 -2.52
N ALA A 420 12.70 -11.79 -1.89
CA ALA A 420 12.99 -10.47 -1.37
C ALA A 420 14.12 -10.49 -0.33
N PHE A 421 14.11 -11.47 0.57
CA PHE A 421 15.16 -11.68 1.56
C PHE A 421 16.52 -11.98 0.90
N LEU A 422 16.56 -12.90 -0.06
CA LEU A 422 17.80 -13.32 -0.76
C LEU A 422 18.38 -12.16 -1.59
N VAL A 423 17.52 -11.43 -2.32
CA VAL A 423 17.94 -10.24 -3.11
C VAL A 423 18.52 -9.17 -2.19
N ALA A 424 17.84 -8.84 -1.08
CA ALA A 424 18.36 -7.87 -0.13
C ALA A 424 19.69 -8.30 0.48
N ARG A 425 19.84 -9.58 0.84
CA ARG A 425 21.08 -10.15 1.38
C ARG A 425 22.23 -10.09 0.37
N ALA A 426 21.96 -10.40 -0.90
CA ALA A 426 22.95 -10.32 -1.97
C ALA A 426 23.43 -8.88 -2.21
N LEU A 427 22.49 -7.91 -2.25
CA LEU A 427 22.80 -6.49 -2.41
C LEU A 427 23.62 -5.94 -1.21
N ARG A 428 23.32 -6.38 0.00
CA ARG A 428 24.07 -6.03 1.21
C ARG A 428 25.48 -6.62 1.23
N GLY A 429 25.62 -7.87 0.78
CA GLY A 429 26.91 -8.57 0.72
C GLY A 429 27.90 -7.92 -0.25
N GLY A 430 27.42 -7.43 -1.39
CA GLY A 430 28.23 -6.69 -2.35
C GLY A 430 28.80 -5.37 -1.80
N GLU A 431 28.04 -4.64 -0.99
CA GLU A 431 28.51 -3.40 -0.33
C GLU A 431 29.41 -3.67 0.89
N ALA A 432 29.15 -4.76 1.64
CA ALA A 432 29.99 -5.13 2.78
C ALA A 432 31.41 -5.55 2.34
N GLY A 433 31.53 -6.24 1.22
CA GLY A 433 32.83 -6.58 0.62
C GLY A 433 33.66 -5.35 0.25
N ILE A 434 33.02 -4.31 -0.30
CA ILE A 434 33.67 -3.03 -0.62
C ILE A 434 34.05 -2.27 0.67
N GLY A 435 33.16 -2.26 1.68
CA GLY A 435 33.40 -1.60 2.97
C GLY A 435 34.47 -2.30 3.80
N GLU A 436 34.59 -3.62 3.75
CA GLU A 436 35.61 -4.40 4.42
C GLU A 436 36.99 -4.25 3.77
N LEU A 437 37.04 -4.23 2.44
CA LEU A 437 38.27 -3.92 1.68
C LEU A 437 38.77 -2.51 2.03
N THR A 438 37.89 -1.52 2.11
CA THR A 438 38.24 -0.14 2.49
C THR A 438 38.70 -0.05 3.94
N ARG A 439 38.09 -0.78 4.88
CA ARG A 439 38.51 -0.83 6.29
C ARG A 439 39.81 -1.59 6.48
N SER A 440 40.03 -2.67 5.75
CA SER A 440 41.29 -3.43 5.79
C SER A 440 42.44 -2.62 5.20
N ASP A 441 42.17 -1.86 4.14
CA ASP A 441 43.14 -0.95 3.53
C ASP A 441 43.49 0.22 4.47
N LEU A 442 42.50 0.81 5.16
CA LEU A 442 42.69 1.82 6.18
C LEU A 442 43.47 1.30 7.41
N ARG A 443 43.18 0.06 7.86
CA ARG A 443 43.92 -0.58 8.95
C ARG A 443 45.35 -0.94 8.54
N ARG A 444 45.60 -1.35 7.30
CA ARG A 444 46.97 -1.56 6.77
C ARG A 444 47.73 -0.24 6.65
N ALA A 445 47.08 0.82 6.17
CA ALA A 445 47.66 2.15 6.10
C ALA A 445 48.00 2.70 7.53
N ALA A 446 47.11 2.53 8.50
CA ALA A 446 47.34 2.92 9.89
C ALA A 446 48.48 2.10 10.56
N ARG A 447 48.59 0.79 10.26
CA ARG A 447 49.69 -0.04 10.75
C ARG A 447 51.05 0.28 10.09
N ARG A 448 51.06 0.80 8.85
CA ARG A 448 52.26 1.28 8.17
C ARG A 448 52.66 2.69 8.61
N ALA A 449 51.74 3.46 9.19
CA ALA A 449 51.97 4.79 9.73
C ALA A 449 52.30 4.80 11.22
N ALA A 450 52.34 3.63 11.91
CA ALA A 450 52.82 3.54 13.28
C ALA A 450 54.36 3.68 13.26
N PRO A 451 54.94 4.66 13.94
CA PRO A 451 56.38 4.87 13.94
C PRO A 451 57.06 3.73 14.68
N GLY A 452 57.96 3.04 13.97
CA GLY A 452 59.01 2.27 14.61
C GLY A 452 59.90 3.26 15.36
N SER A 453 60.13 2.97 16.63
CA SER A 453 61.10 3.68 17.44
C SER A 453 62.50 3.64 16.76
N ASP A 454 62.99 4.80 16.32
CA ASP A 454 64.37 5.23 16.48
C ASP A 454 64.66 6.50 15.64
N GLY A 455 65.06 7.56 16.31
CA GLY A 455 66.11 8.50 15.89
C GLY A 455 65.71 9.67 14.98
N GLU A 456 65.76 10.85 15.59
CA GLU A 456 66.18 12.15 15.06
C GLU A 456 65.24 12.96 14.15
N GLY A 457 64.98 14.13 14.66
CA GLY A 457 64.10 15.16 14.15
C GLY A 457 64.32 15.63 12.73
N ARG A 458 63.22 15.77 12.06
CA ARG A 458 63.00 16.76 11.00
C ARG A 458 61.55 17.17 10.91
N SER A 459 61.39 18.47 10.88
CA SER A 459 60.17 19.27 10.61
C SER A 459 59.09 18.56 9.83
N ALA A 460 57.92 18.36 10.46
CA ALA A 460 56.71 17.86 9.81
C ALA A 460 55.98 19.00 9.12
N ALA A 461 56.15 19.11 7.81
CA ALA A 461 55.19 19.73 6.91
C ALA A 461 54.97 18.77 5.76
N SER A 462 53.69 18.29 5.63
CA SER A 462 53.09 17.70 4.43
C SER A 462 53.80 16.50 3.78
N ASP A 463 53.64 15.29 4.36
CA ASP A 463 53.71 14.07 3.57
C ASP A 463 52.54 13.15 3.92
N VAL A 464 51.37 13.42 3.31
CA VAL A 464 50.37 12.40 3.08
C VAL A 464 51.00 11.39 2.11
N PRO A 465 51.15 10.11 2.46
CA PRO A 465 51.76 9.13 1.54
C PRO A 465 51.00 9.11 0.22
N VAL A 466 51.72 9.43 -0.85
CA VAL A 466 51.22 9.36 -2.22
C VAL A 466 50.76 7.91 -2.47
N ARG A 467 49.48 7.71 -2.47
CA ARG A 467 48.83 6.45 -2.86
C ARG A 467 49.26 6.15 -4.29
N ASP A 468 49.74 4.96 -4.57
CA ASP A 468 50.00 4.56 -5.94
C ASP A 468 48.65 4.58 -6.71
N ARG A 469 48.46 5.61 -7.52
CA ARG A 469 47.23 5.91 -8.26
C ARG A 469 47.28 5.43 -9.70
N ARG A 470 48.17 4.49 -10.02
CA ARG A 470 48.24 3.91 -11.37
C ARG A 470 46.89 3.28 -11.72
N GLY A 471 46.24 3.81 -12.76
CA GLY A 471 44.95 3.37 -13.26
C GLY A 471 43.73 4.10 -12.71
N GLU A 472 43.91 5.11 -11.80
CA GLU A 472 42.82 5.98 -11.36
C GLU A 472 42.75 7.23 -12.26
N ARG A 473 41.55 7.51 -12.84
CA ARG A 473 41.31 8.74 -13.61
C ARG A 473 39.85 9.16 -13.55
N ILE A 474 39.62 10.44 -13.75
CA ILE A 474 38.29 11.00 -13.96
C ILE A 474 38.14 11.35 -15.42
N GLU A 475 37.17 10.74 -16.08
CA GLU A 475 36.79 11.02 -17.44
C GLU A 475 35.60 12.00 -17.42
N MET A 476 35.71 13.10 -18.17
CA MET A 476 34.68 14.12 -18.30
C MET A 476 34.31 14.25 -19.77
N TRP A 477 33.04 14.48 -20.07
CA TRP A 477 32.55 14.66 -21.45
C TRP A 477 31.35 15.56 -21.48
N ALA A 478 31.17 16.25 -22.59
CA ALA A 478 29.97 17.02 -22.90
C ALA A 478 28.95 16.15 -23.66
N GLU A 479 27.68 16.30 -23.31
CA GLU A 479 26.54 15.71 -24.01
C GLU A 479 25.47 16.80 -24.20
N GLY A 480 25.41 17.41 -25.40
CA GLY A 480 24.71 18.66 -25.64
C GLY A 480 25.34 19.80 -24.83
N ASP A 481 24.52 20.61 -24.16
CA ASP A 481 24.97 21.72 -23.30
C ASP A 481 25.30 21.31 -21.87
N LEU A 482 25.35 20.01 -21.59
CA LEU A 482 25.57 19.48 -20.26
C LEU A 482 26.86 18.70 -20.16
N TRP A 483 27.55 18.86 -19.03
CA TRP A 483 28.78 18.17 -18.72
C TRP A 483 28.54 17.05 -17.71
N TRP A 484 29.23 15.91 -18.00
CA TRP A 484 29.22 14.72 -17.14
C TRP A 484 30.64 14.37 -16.75
N TRP A 485 30.79 13.63 -15.65
CA TRP A 485 32.06 13.05 -15.26
C TRP A 485 31.86 11.67 -14.63
N ARG A 486 32.89 10.82 -14.73
CA ARG A 486 32.96 9.55 -14.04
C ARG A 486 34.36 9.30 -13.51
N TYR A 487 34.45 8.69 -12.33
CA TYR A 487 35.68 8.12 -11.78
C TYR A 487 35.86 6.72 -12.32
N ARG A 488 37.09 6.37 -12.75
CA ARG A 488 37.48 5.07 -13.23
C ARG A 488 38.76 4.62 -12.54
N ASP A 489 38.75 3.38 -12.02
CA ASP A 489 39.90 2.67 -11.48
C ASP A 489 40.04 1.37 -12.28
N GLU A 490 41.02 1.30 -13.21
CA GLU A 490 41.24 0.15 -14.07
C GLU A 490 41.80 -1.06 -13.31
N ALA A 491 42.60 -0.81 -12.27
CA ALA A 491 43.21 -1.88 -11.47
C ALA A 491 42.17 -2.61 -10.60
N ARG A 492 41.06 -1.96 -10.27
CA ARG A 492 39.98 -2.50 -9.43
C ARG A 492 38.66 -2.68 -10.15
N HIS A 493 38.63 -2.42 -11.45
CA HIS A 493 37.40 -2.47 -12.27
C HIS A 493 36.24 -1.62 -11.72
N ILE A 494 36.54 -0.51 -11.06
CA ILE A 494 35.56 0.40 -10.46
C ILE A 494 35.24 1.51 -11.45
N VAL A 495 33.95 1.74 -11.71
CA VAL A 495 33.45 2.87 -12.50
C VAL A 495 32.30 3.51 -11.73
N ILE A 496 32.44 4.77 -11.36
CA ILE A 496 31.42 5.56 -10.65
C ILE A 496 31.11 6.79 -11.50
N THR A 497 29.90 6.86 -12.05
CA THR A 497 29.42 7.99 -12.85
C THR A 497 28.66 8.97 -11.93
N ALA A 498 28.82 10.27 -12.19
CA ALA A 498 28.02 11.31 -11.51
C ALA A 498 26.53 11.06 -11.72
N ASN A 499 25.74 11.31 -10.68
CA ASN A 499 24.27 11.11 -10.73
C ASN A 499 23.56 12.33 -11.36
N ARG A 500 24.28 13.39 -11.66
CA ARG A 500 23.73 14.64 -12.20
C ARG A 500 24.75 15.29 -13.15
N ALA A 501 24.27 15.74 -14.29
CA ALA A 501 25.01 16.61 -15.18
C ALA A 501 25.12 18.02 -14.61
N VAL A 502 26.15 18.76 -15.01
CA VAL A 502 26.40 20.15 -14.66
C VAL A 502 26.45 21.02 -15.91
N GLN A 503 26.34 22.34 -15.74
CA GLN A 503 26.15 23.26 -16.90
C GLN A 503 27.46 23.70 -17.56
N SER A 504 28.61 23.47 -16.90
CA SER A 504 29.92 23.87 -17.46
C SER A 504 31.01 22.87 -17.14
N GLU A 505 32.08 22.89 -17.92
CA GLU A 505 33.29 22.11 -17.67
C GLU A 505 33.92 22.45 -16.32
N GLU A 506 33.97 23.73 -15.97
CA GLU A 506 34.52 24.23 -14.72
C GLU A 506 33.75 23.65 -13.51
N GLU A 507 32.43 23.56 -13.62
CA GLU A 507 31.56 22.99 -12.62
C GLU A 507 31.79 21.48 -12.51
N ALA A 508 31.99 20.77 -13.63
CA ALA A 508 32.34 19.35 -13.65
C ALA A 508 33.70 19.09 -12.99
N VAL A 509 34.70 19.93 -13.29
CA VAL A 509 36.03 19.90 -12.65
C VAL A 509 35.90 20.14 -11.15
N SER A 510 35.16 21.17 -10.74
CA SER A 510 34.96 21.50 -9.33
C SER A 510 34.25 20.38 -8.57
N ALA A 511 33.14 19.86 -9.11
CA ALA A 511 32.39 18.76 -8.51
C ALA A 511 33.22 17.47 -8.39
N SER A 512 34.00 17.16 -9.44
CA SER A 512 34.87 15.99 -9.44
C SER A 512 36.08 16.14 -8.50
N ARG A 513 36.61 17.36 -8.31
CA ARG A 513 37.67 17.66 -7.33
C ARG A 513 37.17 17.48 -5.90
N LEU A 514 35.95 17.91 -5.63
CA LEU A 514 35.32 17.76 -4.31
C LEU A 514 35.10 16.28 -3.96
N ALA A 515 34.70 15.49 -4.96
CA ALA A 515 34.43 14.05 -4.78
C ALA A 515 35.71 13.19 -4.72
N TYR A 516 36.72 13.52 -5.55
CA TYR A 516 37.96 12.75 -5.69
C TYR A 516 39.16 13.69 -5.79
N PRO A 517 39.64 14.25 -4.67
CA PRO A 517 40.78 15.15 -4.68
C PRO A 517 42.05 14.44 -5.14
N GLY A 518 42.80 15.10 -6.02
CA GLY A 518 44.11 14.65 -6.49
C GLY A 518 44.10 13.48 -7.50
N VAL A 519 42.99 13.12 -8.11
CA VAL A 519 42.90 12.19 -9.24
C VAL A 519 42.98 12.97 -10.56
N ASP A 520 43.72 12.43 -11.54
CA ASP A 520 43.88 13.05 -12.85
C ASP A 520 42.57 13.12 -13.62
N ARG A 521 42.35 14.22 -14.35
CA ARG A 521 41.13 14.51 -15.12
C ARG A 521 41.45 14.55 -16.60
N VAL A 522 40.64 13.83 -17.39
CA VAL A 522 40.80 13.75 -18.84
C VAL A 522 39.44 14.06 -19.47
N VAL A 523 39.42 15.04 -20.37
CA VAL A 523 38.24 15.26 -21.22
C VAL A 523 38.25 14.24 -22.34
N VAL A 524 37.16 13.52 -22.54
CA VAL A 524 37.03 12.51 -23.58
C VAL A 524 35.98 12.93 -24.59
N PRO A 525 36.14 12.66 -25.89
CA PRO A 525 35.18 13.01 -26.91
C PRO A 525 33.94 12.12 -26.82
N GLY A 526 32.90 12.65 -26.21
CA GLY A 526 31.59 11.96 -26.06
C GLY A 526 31.50 10.95 -24.94
N PRO A 527 30.30 10.36 -24.72
CA PRO A 527 30.06 9.41 -23.65
C PRO A 527 30.89 8.15 -23.88
N PRO A 528 31.77 7.81 -22.96
CA PRO A 528 32.60 6.60 -23.11
C PRO A 528 31.72 5.34 -23.02
N PRO A 529 32.10 4.23 -23.69
CA PRO A 529 31.31 3.02 -23.73
C PRO A 529 30.92 2.57 -22.31
N THR A 530 29.64 2.27 -22.13
CA THR A 530 29.12 1.76 -20.85
C THR A 530 29.88 0.49 -20.48
N PRO A 531 30.40 0.38 -19.24
CA PRO A 531 31.07 -0.83 -18.82
C PRO A 531 30.08 -2.02 -18.91
N PRO A 532 30.56 -3.24 -19.21
CA PRO A 532 29.70 -4.40 -19.25
C PRO A 532 28.95 -4.51 -17.92
N PRO A 533 27.68 -4.91 -17.93
CA PRO A 533 26.88 -4.99 -16.72
C PRO A 533 27.56 -5.90 -15.72
N GLY A 534 27.78 -5.40 -14.50
CA GLY A 534 28.37 -6.18 -13.42
C GLY A 534 27.62 -7.50 -13.20
N PRO A 535 28.25 -8.50 -12.55
CA PRO A 535 27.75 -9.88 -12.47
C PRO A 535 26.29 -9.97 -12.00
N VAL A 536 25.84 -9.07 -11.14
CA VAL A 536 24.45 -9.01 -10.66
C VAL A 536 23.48 -8.55 -11.76
N ARG A 537 23.85 -7.55 -12.59
CA ARG A 537 23.01 -7.10 -13.71
C ARG A 537 23.00 -8.14 -14.84
N ALA A 538 24.10 -8.85 -15.04
CA ALA A 538 24.17 -9.96 -16.00
C ALA A 538 23.31 -11.15 -15.52
N ALA A 539 23.32 -11.47 -14.24
CA ALA A 539 22.45 -12.47 -13.63
C ALA A 539 20.96 -12.07 -13.75
N LEU A 540 20.59 -10.86 -13.39
CA LEU A 540 19.21 -10.36 -13.52
C LEU A 540 18.70 -10.36 -14.97
N ARG A 541 19.55 -10.04 -15.96
CA ARG A 541 19.19 -10.17 -17.39
C ARG A 541 19.04 -11.63 -17.82
N ARG A 542 19.86 -12.54 -17.29
CA ARG A 542 19.71 -13.98 -17.55
C ARG A 542 18.43 -14.54 -16.93
N TRP A 543 18.11 -14.13 -15.70
CA TRP A 543 16.88 -14.50 -15.01
C TRP A 543 15.63 -13.91 -15.67
N GLY A 544 15.68 -12.65 -16.12
CA GLY A 544 14.59 -12.03 -16.88
C GLY A 544 14.32 -12.76 -18.21
N ARG A 545 15.35 -13.25 -18.91
CA ARG A 545 15.20 -14.07 -20.12
C ARG A 545 14.68 -15.48 -19.78
N ALA A 546 15.10 -16.07 -18.68
CA ALA A 546 14.60 -17.36 -18.22
C ALA A 546 13.12 -17.27 -17.76
N ALA A 547 12.73 -16.20 -17.10
CA ALA A 547 11.34 -15.93 -16.72
C ALA A 547 10.46 -15.71 -17.96
N ALA A 548 10.94 -14.97 -18.97
CA ALA A 548 10.24 -14.80 -20.24
C ALA A 548 10.11 -16.12 -21.03
N ALA A 549 11.16 -16.95 -21.02
CA ALA A 549 11.12 -18.30 -21.62
C ALA A 549 10.16 -19.22 -20.86
N GLY A 550 10.11 -19.13 -19.52
CA GLY A 550 9.17 -19.88 -18.68
C GLY A 550 7.71 -19.48 -18.95
N SER A 551 7.45 -18.20 -19.14
CA SER A 551 6.12 -17.68 -19.48
C SER A 551 5.65 -18.16 -20.87
N LEU A 552 6.57 -18.22 -21.85
CA LEU A 552 6.30 -18.76 -23.19
C LEU A 552 6.08 -20.28 -23.16
N LEU A 553 6.80 -21.01 -22.31
CA LEU A 553 6.61 -22.45 -22.10
C LEU A 553 5.24 -22.74 -21.44
N LEU A 554 4.84 -21.94 -20.46
CA LEU A 554 3.52 -22.04 -19.81
C LEU A 554 2.40 -21.77 -20.82
N ALA A 555 2.53 -20.72 -21.65
CA ALA A 555 1.59 -20.40 -22.71
C ALA A 555 1.48 -21.54 -23.74
N ALA A 556 2.61 -22.12 -24.14
CA ALA A 556 2.62 -23.26 -25.07
C ALA A 556 2.00 -24.55 -24.47
N LEU A 557 2.17 -24.78 -23.15
CA LEU A 557 1.55 -25.91 -22.44
C LEU A 557 0.02 -25.73 -22.31
N VAL A 558 -0.44 -24.51 -22.07
CA VAL A 558 -1.88 -24.18 -22.02
C VAL A 558 -2.50 -24.35 -23.41
N ASP A 559 -1.81 -23.94 -24.45
CA ASP A 559 -2.30 -24.07 -25.84
C ASP A 559 -2.35 -25.53 -26.29
N ARG A 560 -1.37 -26.36 -25.94
CA ARG A 560 -1.40 -27.83 -26.18
C ARG A 560 -2.57 -28.53 -25.46
N ARG A 561 -2.90 -28.10 -24.24
CA ARG A 561 -4.06 -28.65 -23.52
C ARG A 561 -5.38 -28.24 -24.17
N ARG A 562 -5.49 -27.01 -24.71
CA ARG A 562 -6.67 -26.54 -25.45
C ARG A 562 -6.88 -27.33 -26.75
N VAL A 563 -5.81 -27.60 -27.49
CA VAL A 563 -5.87 -28.40 -28.71
C VAL A 563 -6.27 -29.84 -28.41
N ARG A 564 -5.76 -30.48 -27.36
CA ARG A 564 -6.17 -31.82 -26.93
C ARG A 564 -7.65 -31.89 -26.55
N ARG A 565 -8.14 -30.94 -25.76
CA ARG A 565 -9.56 -30.90 -25.37
C ARG A 565 -10.50 -30.70 -26.56
N ARG A 566 -10.14 -29.90 -27.57
CA ARG A 566 -10.90 -29.78 -28.82
C ARG A 566 -10.95 -31.10 -29.60
N GLN A 567 -9.85 -31.80 -29.69
CA GLN A 567 -9.77 -33.10 -30.36
C GLN A 567 -10.58 -34.19 -29.63
N GLU A 568 -10.61 -34.17 -28.31
CA GLU A 568 -11.43 -35.05 -27.48
C GLU A 568 -12.92 -34.73 -27.63
N GLN A 569 -13.31 -33.45 -27.70
CA GLN A 569 -14.67 -33.00 -27.92
C GLN A 569 -15.17 -33.39 -29.33
N GLU A 570 -14.35 -33.16 -30.34
CA GLU A 570 -14.68 -33.56 -31.73
C GLU A 570 -14.79 -35.10 -31.91
N ARG A 571 -14.04 -35.88 -31.11
CA ARG A 571 -14.18 -37.35 -31.08
C ARG A 571 -15.49 -37.78 -30.41
N THR A 572 -15.84 -37.12 -29.31
CA THR A 572 -17.10 -37.41 -28.59
C THR A 572 -18.32 -37.03 -29.43
N ASP A 573 -18.27 -35.88 -30.12
CA ASP A 573 -19.33 -35.42 -31.00
C ASP A 573 -19.49 -36.31 -32.26
N ARG A 574 -18.38 -36.89 -32.77
CA ARG A 574 -18.47 -37.89 -33.85
C ARG A 574 -19.00 -39.24 -33.39
N ALA A 575 -18.73 -39.64 -32.15
CA ALA A 575 -19.24 -40.88 -31.58
C ALA A 575 -20.75 -40.82 -31.22
N SER A 576 -21.31 -39.60 -31.12
CA SER A 576 -22.72 -39.36 -30.82
C SER A 576 -23.59 -39.08 -32.04
N GLN A 577 -23.03 -39.11 -33.27
CA GLN A 577 -23.85 -39.03 -34.47
C GLN A 577 -24.44 -40.42 -34.80
N PRO A 578 -25.76 -40.55 -34.97
CA PRO A 578 -26.37 -41.82 -35.36
C PRO A 578 -25.88 -42.26 -36.75
N GLU A 579 -25.55 -43.55 -36.89
CA GLU A 579 -25.23 -44.15 -38.20
C GLU A 579 -26.35 -43.87 -39.21
N PRO A 580 -26.01 -43.52 -40.46
CA PRO A 580 -27.02 -43.38 -41.53
C PRO A 580 -27.69 -44.73 -41.75
N SER A 581 -29.00 -44.77 -41.53
CA SER A 581 -29.80 -45.93 -41.81
C SER A 581 -29.72 -46.29 -43.31
N ASP A 582 -29.23 -47.49 -43.64
CA ASP A 582 -29.31 -48.15 -44.95
C ASP A 582 -30.77 -48.57 -45.23
N GLU A 583 -31.56 -47.60 -45.67
CA GLU A 583 -32.90 -47.89 -46.28
C GLU A 583 -33.02 -47.08 -47.55
N ALA A 584 -32.46 -47.60 -48.66
CA ALA A 584 -32.93 -47.30 -50.03
C ALA A 584 -32.24 -48.19 -51.05
N THR A 585 -32.55 -49.48 -51.09
CA THR A 585 -32.44 -50.30 -52.31
C THR A 585 -33.35 -51.50 -52.20
N THR A 586 -34.60 -51.33 -52.58
CA THR A 586 -35.41 -52.40 -53.25
C THR A 586 -36.73 -51.80 -53.75
N GLY A 587 -36.93 -51.77 -55.03
CA GLY A 587 -38.24 -51.46 -55.57
C GLY A 587 -38.25 -50.85 -56.95
N ALA A 588 -37.58 -51.47 -57.90
CA ALA A 588 -37.94 -51.27 -59.33
C ALA A 588 -38.39 -52.63 -59.92
N GLY A 589 -39.62 -52.75 -60.25
CA GLY A 589 -40.05 -53.90 -61.10
C GLY A 589 -41.55 -54.16 -61.11
N ARG A 590 -42.22 -53.73 -62.21
CA ARG A 590 -43.48 -54.30 -62.84
C ARG A 590 -44.78 -53.92 -62.12
N THR A 591 -45.63 -53.23 -62.73
CA THR A 591 -46.50 -53.22 -63.92
C THR A 591 -47.27 -51.92 -63.98
#